data_2020c9174848d4a9213be6319b0f4440
#
_entry.id   2020c9174848d4a9213be6319b0f4440
#
_cell.length_a   1.000
_cell.length_b   1.000
_cell.length_c   1.000
_cell.angle_alpha   90.00
_cell.angle_beta   90.00
_cell.angle_gamma   90.00
#
_symmetry.space_group_name_H-M   'P 1'
#
loop_
_entity.id
_entity.type
_entity.pdbx_description
1 polymer ?
#
loop_
_entity_poly.entity_id
_entity_poly.type
_entity_poly.pdbx_seq_one_letter_code
_entity_poly.pdbx_strand_id
1 'polypeptide(L)'
;MEPTEIESSKIIKGGLIGGLGIILVIIFFMSWTDINPGEEGFIYRPYGGGIDQDRSYSEGTYLIAPWNEMITYNTLQQSRQYTSKVMEKNGMEIGIDVTINYNPMKGATSKLHLKHGKSYESSYIDAKVRGVIKDVIGRYTYEEIYSTKREALETE
;
A
#
# COMPACT_ATOMS: atom_id res chain seq x y z
N MET A 1 -47.12 50.00 -9.72
CA MET A 1 -45.84 49.87 -8.98
C MET A 1 -45.45 48.40 -8.94
N GLU A 2 -44.61 47.94 -9.85
CA GLU A 2 -44.01 46.60 -9.78
C GLU A 2 -42.50 46.76 -9.80
N PRO A 3 -41.87 46.80 -8.63
CA PRO A 3 -40.40 46.74 -8.57
C PRO A 3 -39.85 45.44 -8.04
N THR A 4 -40.59 44.35 -7.86
CA THR A 4 -40.18 43.21 -7.08
C THR A 4 -39.53 42.06 -7.88
N GLU A 5 -39.79 41.91 -9.17
CA GLU A 5 -39.26 40.81 -9.97
C GLU A 5 -37.78 40.97 -10.36
N ILE A 6 -37.36 42.22 -10.65
CA ILE A 6 -35.99 42.48 -11.11
C ILE A 6 -34.97 42.37 -9.97
N GLU A 7 -35.37 42.73 -8.75
CA GLU A 7 -34.50 42.68 -7.57
C GLU A 7 -34.29 41.24 -7.06
N SER A 8 -35.36 40.44 -7.06
CA SER A 8 -35.28 39.02 -6.69
C SER A 8 -34.40 38.21 -7.64
N SER A 9 -34.42 38.49 -8.94
CA SER A 9 -33.60 37.81 -9.93
C SER A 9 -32.09 38.13 -9.77
N LYS A 10 -31.74 39.34 -9.37
CA LYS A 10 -30.35 39.74 -9.07
C LYS A 10 -29.85 39.09 -7.80
N ILE A 11 -30.65 39.00 -6.77
CA ILE A 11 -30.33 38.34 -5.49
C ILE A 11 -30.12 36.84 -5.72
N ILE A 12 -30.98 36.19 -6.49
CA ILE A 12 -30.88 34.77 -6.82
C ILE A 12 -29.62 34.49 -7.65
N LYS A 13 -29.32 35.30 -8.66
CA LYS A 13 -28.11 35.19 -9.47
C LYS A 13 -26.83 35.42 -8.64
N GLY A 14 -26.83 36.41 -7.75
CA GLY A 14 -25.75 36.69 -6.84
C GLY A 14 -25.49 35.52 -5.85
N GLY A 15 -26.56 34.96 -5.30
CA GLY A 15 -26.52 33.77 -4.44
C GLY A 15 -26.00 32.53 -5.16
N LEU A 16 -26.40 32.30 -6.40
CA LEU A 16 -25.92 31.18 -7.23
C LEU A 16 -24.42 31.32 -7.56
N ILE A 17 -23.98 32.52 -7.93
CA ILE A 17 -22.55 32.79 -8.24
C ILE A 17 -21.71 32.64 -6.97
N GLY A 18 -22.16 33.17 -5.83
CA GLY A 18 -21.50 33.01 -4.54
C GLY A 18 -21.40 31.54 -4.09
N GLY A 19 -22.53 30.82 -4.22
CA GLY A 19 -22.57 29.40 -3.93
C GLY A 19 -21.62 28.55 -4.81
N LEU A 20 -21.59 28.85 -6.12
CA LEU A 20 -20.66 28.21 -7.06
C LEU A 20 -19.21 28.52 -6.69
N GLY A 21 -18.90 29.74 -6.31
CA GLY A 21 -17.57 30.16 -5.87
C GLY A 21 -17.10 29.37 -4.62
N ILE A 22 -17.97 29.22 -3.64
CA ILE A 22 -17.67 28.43 -2.42
C ILE A 22 -17.42 26.97 -2.77
N ILE A 23 -18.22 26.36 -3.64
CA ILE A 23 -18.04 24.98 -4.08
C ILE A 23 -16.68 24.80 -4.77
N LEU A 24 -16.28 25.71 -5.64
CA LEU A 24 -14.98 25.66 -6.31
C LEU A 24 -13.81 25.77 -5.33
N VAL A 25 -13.94 26.62 -4.31
CA VAL A 25 -12.93 26.73 -3.24
C VAL A 25 -12.82 25.44 -2.45
N ILE A 26 -13.92 24.82 -2.08
CA ILE A 26 -13.95 23.55 -1.37
C ILE A 26 -13.30 22.45 -2.22
N ILE A 27 -13.64 22.34 -3.49
CA ILE A 27 -13.05 21.39 -4.44
C ILE A 27 -11.53 21.60 -4.54
N PHE A 28 -11.07 22.83 -4.61
CA PHE A 28 -9.65 23.18 -4.69
C PHE A 28 -8.91 22.70 -3.43
N PHE A 29 -9.43 22.94 -2.24
CA PHE A 29 -8.80 22.48 -1.00
C PHE A 29 -8.84 20.95 -0.82
N MET A 30 -9.88 20.28 -1.32
CA MET A 30 -9.97 18.81 -1.30
C MET A 30 -9.04 18.11 -2.30
N SER A 31 -8.46 18.86 -3.23
CA SER A 31 -7.60 18.30 -4.27
C SER A 31 -6.14 18.06 -3.84
N TRP A 32 -5.75 18.51 -2.65
CA TRP A 32 -4.37 18.38 -2.16
C TRP A 32 -4.18 17.04 -1.45
N THR A 33 -3.10 16.35 -1.82
CA THR A 33 -2.74 15.07 -1.23
C THR A 33 -1.24 15.02 -1.03
N ASP A 34 -0.82 14.63 0.18
CA ASP A 34 0.58 14.52 0.56
C ASP A 34 1.01 13.04 0.59
N ILE A 35 2.21 12.78 0.08
CA ILE A 35 2.89 11.49 0.19
C ILE A 35 4.06 11.69 1.15
N ASN A 36 4.09 10.90 2.22
CA ASN A 36 5.13 11.01 3.24
C ASN A 36 6.50 10.57 2.72
N PRO A 37 7.60 11.07 3.31
CA PRO A 37 8.94 10.58 3.01
C PRO A 37 9.06 9.07 3.21
N GLY A 38 9.64 8.39 2.22
CA GLY A 38 9.77 6.93 2.22
C GLY A 38 8.55 6.17 1.76
N GLU A 39 7.50 6.86 1.32
CA GLU A 39 6.33 6.27 0.66
C GLU A 39 6.37 6.52 -0.85
N GLU A 40 5.69 5.67 -1.57
CA GLU A 40 5.40 5.82 -2.99
C GLU A 40 3.92 5.59 -3.22
N GLY A 41 3.30 6.46 -4.01
CA GLY A 41 1.87 6.40 -4.30
C GLY A 41 1.58 6.19 -5.78
N PHE A 42 0.36 5.76 -6.06
CA PHE A 42 -0.25 5.75 -7.38
C PHE A 42 -1.70 6.19 -7.29
N ILE A 43 -2.25 6.70 -8.39
CA ILE A 43 -3.61 7.22 -8.42
C ILE A 43 -4.59 6.12 -8.84
N TYR A 44 -5.63 5.93 -8.04
CA TYR A 44 -6.84 5.20 -8.42
C TYR A 44 -7.90 6.18 -8.94
N ARG A 45 -8.39 5.93 -10.15
CA ARG A 45 -9.40 6.75 -10.84
C ARG A 45 -10.72 6.00 -10.94
N PRO A 46 -11.67 6.18 -10.02
CA PRO A 46 -12.93 5.42 -10.00
C PRO A 46 -13.80 5.68 -11.25
N TYR A 47 -13.74 6.89 -11.81
CA TYR A 47 -14.56 7.28 -12.98
C TYR A 47 -13.84 7.16 -14.33
N GLY A 48 -12.64 6.61 -14.39
CA GLY A 48 -11.94 6.43 -15.66
C GLY A 48 -10.52 5.89 -15.52
N GLY A 49 -10.25 4.74 -16.11
CA GLY A 49 -8.92 4.15 -16.18
C GLY A 49 -8.47 3.30 -14.99
N GLY A 50 -9.18 3.31 -13.86
CA GLY A 50 -8.79 2.51 -12.69
C GLY A 50 -7.43 2.90 -12.13
N ILE A 51 -6.57 1.92 -11.86
CA ILE A 51 -5.22 2.12 -11.34
C ILE A 51 -4.26 2.46 -12.48
N ASP A 52 -3.57 3.59 -12.34
CA ASP A 52 -2.49 3.98 -13.25
C ASP A 52 -1.23 3.14 -12.93
N GLN A 53 -0.91 2.19 -13.83
CA GLN A 53 0.19 1.25 -13.62
C GLN A 53 1.55 1.79 -14.05
N ASP A 54 1.54 2.81 -14.91
CA ASP A 54 2.75 3.34 -15.54
C ASP A 54 3.33 4.53 -14.80
N ARG A 55 2.56 5.10 -13.85
CA ARG A 55 2.96 6.26 -13.09
C ARG A 55 3.00 5.95 -11.61
N SER A 56 4.16 6.17 -11.02
CA SER A 56 4.35 6.23 -9.58
C SER A 56 4.71 7.65 -9.15
N TYR A 57 4.26 8.01 -7.97
CA TYR A 57 4.47 9.32 -7.36
C TYR A 57 5.33 9.13 -6.12
N SER A 58 6.47 9.80 -6.09
CA SER A 58 7.37 9.82 -4.94
C SER A 58 6.82 10.72 -3.83
N GLU A 59 7.56 10.86 -2.74
CA GLU A 59 7.27 11.79 -1.66
C GLU A 59 7.06 13.22 -2.16
N GLY A 60 6.08 13.91 -1.59
CA GLY A 60 5.73 15.29 -1.93
C GLY A 60 4.23 15.55 -1.93
N THR A 61 3.88 16.80 -2.24
CA THR A 61 2.49 17.25 -2.32
C THR A 61 2.03 17.25 -3.77
N TYR A 62 0.88 16.66 -4.03
CA TYR A 62 0.29 16.53 -5.36
C TYR A 62 -1.13 17.08 -5.39
N LEU A 63 -1.47 17.71 -6.51
CA LEU A 63 -2.82 18.15 -6.79
C LEU A 63 -3.51 17.08 -7.65
N ILE A 64 -4.50 16.42 -7.07
CA ILE A 64 -5.30 15.40 -7.75
C ILE A 64 -6.77 15.78 -7.77
N ALA A 65 -7.54 15.27 -8.72
CA ALA A 65 -8.98 15.51 -8.72
C ALA A 65 -9.63 14.92 -7.45
N PRO A 66 -10.60 15.62 -6.81
CA PRO A 66 -11.12 15.23 -5.49
C PRO A 66 -11.87 13.89 -5.48
N TRP A 67 -12.22 13.37 -6.63
CA TRP A 67 -12.81 12.03 -6.80
C TRP A 67 -11.77 10.93 -7.04
N ASN A 68 -10.49 11.27 -7.21
CA ASN A 68 -9.40 10.31 -7.32
C ASN A 68 -8.84 10.01 -5.94
N GLU A 69 -8.28 8.82 -5.78
CA GLU A 69 -7.65 8.40 -4.53
C GLU A 69 -6.16 8.15 -4.75
N MET A 70 -5.33 8.71 -3.88
CA MET A 70 -3.91 8.38 -3.82
C MET A 70 -3.73 7.21 -2.87
N ILE A 71 -3.22 6.09 -3.39
CA ILE A 71 -2.90 4.90 -2.60
C ILE A 71 -1.40 4.87 -2.39
N THR A 72 -0.96 4.92 -1.13
CA THR A 72 0.46 4.94 -0.76
C THR A 72 0.93 3.62 -0.18
N TYR A 73 2.20 3.31 -0.40
CA TYR A 73 2.93 2.17 0.13
C TYR A 73 4.26 2.62 0.72
N ASN A 74 4.57 2.13 1.90
CA ASN A 74 5.88 2.33 2.50
C ASN A 74 6.92 1.51 1.73
N THR A 75 7.93 2.19 1.15
CA THR A 75 9.01 1.58 0.37
C THR A 75 10.31 1.45 1.17
N LEU A 76 10.31 1.88 2.43
CA LEU A 76 11.44 1.67 3.32
C LEU A 76 11.57 0.19 3.68
N GLN A 77 12.77 -0.20 4.08
CA GLN A 77 13.02 -1.54 4.57
C GLN A 77 12.22 -1.80 5.84
N GLN A 78 11.44 -2.87 5.81
CA GLN A 78 10.65 -3.35 6.92
C GLN A 78 11.23 -4.66 7.42
N SER A 79 11.11 -4.92 8.72
CA SER A 79 11.56 -6.15 9.36
C SER A 79 10.38 -6.83 10.04
N ARG A 80 10.25 -8.15 9.85
CA ARG A 80 9.21 -8.93 10.50
C ARG A 80 9.78 -10.24 11.01
N GLN A 81 9.48 -10.55 12.26
CA GLN A 81 9.89 -11.79 12.92
C GLN A 81 8.78 -12.83 12.84
N TYR A 82 9.15 -14.05 12.52
CA TYR A 82 8.29 -15.22 12.47
C TYR A 82 8.78 -16.26 13.46
N THR A 83 7.94 -16.63 14.41
CA THR A 83 8.14 -17.81 15.26
C THR A 83 7.30 -18.94 14.72
N SER A 84 7.88 -20.04 14.36
CA SER A 84 7.18 -21.19 13.79
C SER A 84 7.65 -22.48 14.41
N LYS A 85 6.72 -23.40 14.68
CA LYS A 85 7.01 -24.79 15.02
C LYS A 85 6.89 -25.63 13.76
N VAL A 86 7.94 -26.30 13.39
CA VAL A 86 8.04 -27.12 12.18
C VAL A 86 8.60 -28.50 12.50
N MET A 87 8.18 -29.51 11.74
CA MET A 87 8.74 -30.84 11.82
C MET A 87 9.97 -30.93 10.93
N GLU A 88 11.06 -31.38 11.50
CA GLU A 88 12.27 -31.75 10.77
C GLU A 88 12.09 -33.09 10.06
N LYS A 89 13.09 -33.51 9.27
CA LYS A 89 13.07 -34.70 8.42
C LYS A 89 12.72 -36.00 9.14
N ASN A 90 13.12 -36.17 10.40
CA ASN A 90 12.83 -37.35 11.20
C ASN A 90 11.53 -37.24 12.03
N GLY A 91 10.76 -36.16 11.83
CA GLY A 91 9.46 -35.97 12.47
C GLY A 91 9.53 -35.32 13.87
N MET A 92 10.69 -34.80 14.29
CA MET A 92 10.79 -34.05 15.53
C MET A 92 10.32 -32.62 15.33
N GLU A 93 9.52 -32.10 16.24
CA GLU A 93 9.05 -30.71 16.23
C GLU A 93 10.14 -29.79 16.81
N ILE A 94 10.55 -28.80 16.02
CA ILE A 94 11.51 -27.78 16.44
C ILE A 94 10.88 -26.39 16.33
N GLY A 95 11.22 -25.52 17.29
CA GLY A 95 10.86 -24.11 17.28
C GLY A 95 11.94 -23.30 16.57
N ILE A 96 11.53 -22.43 15.64
CA ILE A 96 12.44 -21.61 14.84
C ILE A 96 11.95 -20.17 14.86
N ASP A 97 12.88 -19.26 15.09
CA ASP A 97 12.68 -17.83 14.95
C ASP A 97 13.42 -17.31 13.72
N VAL A 98 12.69 -16.75 12.77
CA VAL A 98 13.25 -16.20 11.53
C VAL A 98 12.86 -14.75 11.43
N THR A 99 13.81 -13.89 11.16
CA THR A 99 13.57 -12.48 10.86
C THR A 99 13.82 -12.24 9.39
N ILE A 100 12.84 -11.70 8.68
CA ILE A 100 12.98 -11.29 7.30
C ILE A 100 12.95 -9.77 7.18
N ASN A 101 13.77 -9.26 6.27
CA ASN A 101 13.79 -7.88 5.86
C ASN A 101 13.27 -7.80 4.43
N TYR A 102 12.33 -6.93 4.18
CA TYR A 102 11.73 -6.75 2.87
C TYR A 102 11.33 -5.29 2.64
N ASN A 103 11.17 -4.91 1.39
CA ASN A 103 10.62 -3.62 1.00
C ASN A 103 9.93 -3.74 -0.36
N PRO A 104 8.83 -3.01 -0.60
CA PRO A 104 8.26 -2.89 -1.93
C PRO A 104 9.25 -2.25 -2.89
N MET A 105 9.33 -2.77 -4.10
CA MET A 105 10.18 -2.21 -5.15
C MET A 105 9.58 -0.88 -5.62
N LYS A 106 10.38 0.18 -5.62
CA LYS A 106 9.99 1.49 -6.16
C LYS A 106 9.63 1.36 -7.64
N GLY A 107 8.57 2.04 -8.05
CA GLY A 107 8.02 1.96 -9.41
C GLY A 107 7.14 0.73 -9.68
N ALA A 108 6.95 -0.17 -8.69
CA ALA A 108 6.16 -1.38 -8.84
C ALA A 108 5.00 -1.51 -7.83
N THR A 109 4.75 -0.48 -7.03
CA THR A 109 3.71 -0.48 -5.98
C THR A 109 2.30 -0.66 -6.55
N SER A 110 1.99 -0.08 -7.72
CA SER A 110 0.73 -0.28 -8.43
C SER A 110 0.49 -1.74 -8.85
N LYS A 111 1.55 -2.41 -9.35
CA LYS A 111 1.51 -3.82 -9.74
C LYS A 111 1.37 -4.73 -8.52
N LEU A 112 2.05 -4.38 -7.42
CA LEU A 112 1.92 -5.08 -6.14
C LEU A 112 0.48 -5.00 -5.63
N HIS A 113 -0.13 -3.81 -5.69
CA HIS A 113 -1.52 -3.61 -5.28
C HIS A 113 -2.50 -4.42 -6.12
N LEU A 114 -2.34 -4.42 -7.45
CA LEU A 114 -3.21 -5.18 -8.35
C LEU A 114 -3.14 -6.69 -8.12
N LYS A 115 -1.95 -7.19 -7.76
CA LYS A 115 -1.73 -8.63 -7.59
C LYS A 115 -2.11 -9.13 -6.20
N HIS A 116 -1.84 -8.36 -5.15
CA HIS A 116 -1.94 -8.81 -3.77
C HIS A 116 -2.80 -7.91 -2.87
N GLY A 117 -3.21 -6.74 -3.37
CA GLY A 117 -3.97 -5.75 -2.61
C GLY A 117 -3.15 -5.03 -1.55
N LYS A 118 -3.83 -4.24 -0.74
CA LYS A 118 -3.21 -3.46 0.36
C LYS A 118 -2.66 -4.35 1.46
N SER A 119 -3.23 -5.54 1.64
CA SER A 119 -2.84 -6.52 2.67
C SER A 119 -1.81 -7.54 2.18
N TYR A 120 -0.95 -7.18 1.21
CA TYR A 120 0.05 -8.08 0.61
C TYR A 120 0.97 -8.74 1.65
N GLU A 121 1.23 -8.07 2.77
CA GLU A 121 2.07 -8.59 3.84
C GLU A 121 1.48 -9.85 4.45
N SER A 122 0.22 -9.78 4.89
CA SER A 122 -0.46 -10.91 5.54
C SER A 122 -0.93 -11.96 4.55
N SER A 123 -1.36 -11.57 3.35
CA SER A 123 -1.90 -12.49 2.35
C SER A 123 -0.83 -13.22 1.55
N TYR A 124 0.29 -12.55 1.26
CA TYR A 124 1.32 -13.10 0.39
C TYR A 124 2.63 -13.38 1.13
N ILE A 125 3.21 -12.37 1.83
CA ILE A 125 4.52 -12.53 2.49
C ILE A 125 4.43 -13.57 3.60
N ASP A 126 3.45 -13.45 4.51
CA ASP A 126 3.30 -14.39 5.63
C ASP A 126 3.12 -15.83 5.15
N ALA A 127 2.28 -16.04 4.14
CA ALA A 127 2.06 -17.37 3.59
C ALA A 127 3.31 -17.94 2.92
N LYS A 128 4.02 -17.10 2.14
CA LYS A 128 5.24 -17.50 1.44
C LYS A 128 6.36 -17.85 2.42
N VAL A 129 6.59 -17.01 3.42
CA VAL A 129 7.64 -17.23 4.43
C VAL A 129 7.39 -18.52 5.21
N ARG A 130 6.16 -18.74 5.70
CA ARG A 130 5.81 -19.98 6.41
C ARG A 130 5.98 -21.21 5.52
N GLY A 131 5.66 -21.11 4.24
CA GLY A 131 5.86 -22.19 3.28
C GLY A 131 7.33 -22.52 3.09
N VAL A 132 8.16 -21.49 2.87
CA VAL A 132 9.63 -21.66 2.69
C VAL A 132 10.27 -22.23 3.96
N ILE A 133 9.93 -21.71 5.14
CA ILE A 133 10.45 -22.24 6.41
C ILE A 133 10.17 -23.74 6.54
N LYS A 134 8.90 -24.16 6.27
CA LYS A 134 8.54 -25.58 6.34
C LYS A 134 9.27 -26.44 5.32
N ASP A 135 9.40 -25.95 4.09
CA ASP A 135 10.05 -26.68 3.01
C ASP A 135 11.55 -26.83 3.26
N VAL A 136 12.24 -25.76 3.65
CA VAL A 136 13.67 -25.79 3.92
C VAL A 136 13.96 -26.69 5.13
N ILE A 137 13.30 -26.46 6.25
CA ILE A 137 13.56 -27.20 7.49
C ILE A 137 13.17 -28.68 7.36
N GLY A 138 12.09 -28.99 6.67
CA GLY A 138 11.67 -30.39 6.43
C GLY A 138 12.66 -31.24 5.62
N ARG A 139 13.65 -30.63 4.98
CA ARG A 139 14.71 -31.31 4.22
C ARG A 139 15.90 -31.75 5.07
N TYR A 140 16.08 -31.16 6.25
CA TYR A 140 17.26 -31.37 7.11
C TYR A 140 16.84 -32.01 8.42
N THR A 141 17.81 -32.74 9.04
CA THR A 141 17.67 -33.23 10.41
C THR A 141 18.11 -32.15 11.41
N TYR A 142 17.69 -32.29 12.66
CA TYR A 142 18.11 -31.37 13.73
C TYR A 142 19.62 -31.22 13.83
N GLU A 143 20.35 -32.34 13.72
CA GLU A 143 21.80 -32.34 13.77
C GLU A 143 22.45 -31.58 12.61
N GLU A 144 21.91 -31.72 11.40
CA GLU A 144 22.35 -30.99 10.21
C GLU A 144 22.08 -29.49 10.33
N ILE A 145 20.94 -29.11 10.88
CA ILE A 145 20.57 -27.70 11.10
C ILE A 145 21.50 -27.08 12.13
N TYR A 146 21.78 -27.79 13.23
CA TYR A 146 22.52 -27.24 14.38
C TYR A 146 24.04 -27.24 14.17
N SER A 147 24.62 -28.28 13.57
CA SER A 147 26.07 -28.48 13.55
C SER A 147 26.78 -28.25 12.23
N THR A 148 26.16 -28.64 11.11
CA THR A 148 26.93 -28.78 9.85
C THR A 148 26.47 -27.83 8.74
N LYS A 149 25.21 -27.39 8.74
CA LYS A 149 24.62 -26.65 7.61
C LYS A 149 24.03 -25.30 7.98
N ARG A 150 24.41 -24.75 9.12
CA ARG A 150 23.93 -23.43 9.54
C ARG A 150 24.26 -22.36 8.52
N GLU A 151 25.47 -22.34 7.96
CA GLU A 151 25.86 -21.36 6.94
C GLU A 151 25.10 -21.53 5.62
N ALA A 152 24.73 -22.76 5.24
CA ALA A 152 23.98 -23.03 4.03
C ALA A 152 22.51 -22.58 4.15
N LEU A 153 21.92 -22.66 5.35
CA LEU A 153 20.56 -22.24 5.63
C LEU A 153 20.39 -20.71 5.67
N GLU A 154 21.47 -19.98 6.00
CA GLU A 154 21.44 -18.51 6.03
C GLU A 154 21.50 -17.87 4.62
N THR A 155 21.83 -18.65 3.58
CA THR A 155 22.03 -18.19 2.20
C THR A 155 20.88 -18.56 1.24
N GLU A 156 19.93 -19.42 1.60
CA GLU A 156 18.72 -19.75 0.82
C GLU A 156 17.50 -18.89 1.24
#